data_6b30e427f343b25d1ccab837fbb6fd9c
#
_entry.id   6b30e427f343b25d1ccab837fbb6fd9c
#
_cell.length_a   1.000
_cell.length_b   1.000
_cell.length_c   1.000
_cell.angle_alpha   90.00
_cell.angle_beta   90.00
_cell.angle_gamma   90.00
#
_symmetry.space_group_name_H-M   'P 1'
#
loop_
_entity.id
_entity.type
_entity.pdbx_description
1 polymer ?
#
loop_
_entity_poly.entity_id
_entity_poly.type
_entity_poly.pdbx_seq_one_letter_code
_entity_poly.pdbx_strand_id
1 'polypeptide(L)'
;MTTRLQTYVVNLKRRADRRARMERVLPATWDVQFTSDWDGPMDGQDIDPDDLPGFKLYPWAIPSDNPWWSRPLKLGEIGCAISHWLCWQKAAADAANPALILEDDIVLADHFAARLQSCLTRLWMTDPHWDLLYLGRWPLDHEDRAVTGGIVHPGYSYCTFGYLLSASGLRTVLNCGFERALIPVDEFIPALYMDHPREDIQSLYPKRLRAYALEPPLVTQLPKDEAGSDTEASAFVAR
;
A
#
# COMPACT_ATOMS: atom_id res chain seq x y z
N MET A 1 26.93 0.70 9.21
CA MET A 1 26.12 1.95 9.23
C MET A 1 24.68 1.53 9.08
N THR A 2 23.82 1.77 10.07
CA THR A 2 22.37 1.54 9.96
C THR A 2 21.84 2.59 9.01
N THR A 3 21.41 2.18 7.83
CA THR A 3 20.81 3.08 6.86
C THR A 3 19.53 3.64 7.49
N ARG A 4 19.48 4.96 7.70
CA ARG A 4 18.29 5.65 8.19
C ARG A 4 17.25 5.53 7.09
N LEU A 5 16.19 4.75 7.34
CA LEU A 5 15.15 4.47 6.37
C LEU A 5 14.08 5.57 6.49
N GLN A 6 13.80 6.25 5.38
CA GLN A 6 12.68 7.21 5.32
C GLN A 6 11.36 6.42 5.31
N THR A 7 10.53 6.70 6.30
CA THR A 7 9.32 5.94 6.57
C THR A 7 8.10 6.85 6.53
N TYR A 8 7.10 6.44 5.78
CA TYR A 8 5.84 7.14 5.62
C TYR A 8 4.72 6.27 6.16
N VAL A 9 3.98 6.78 7.12
CA VAL A 9 2.87 6.05 7.75
C VAL A 9 1.56 6.64 7.26
N VAL A 10 0.75 5.81 6.62
CA VAL A 10 -0.65 6.12 6.29
C VAL A 10 -1.43 6.15 7.60
N ASN A 11 -1.93 7.33 7.96
CA ASN A 11 -2.65 7.52 9.22
C ASN A 11 -3.72 8.58 9.05
N LEU A 12 -4.92 8.32 9.52
CA LEU A 12 -5.98 9.30 9.55
C LEU A 12 -5.76 10.27 10.72
N LYS A 13 -5.94 11.57 10.51
CA LYS A 13 -5.75 12.60 11.54
C LYS A 13 -6.57 12.34 12.80
N ARG A 14 -7.80 11.82 12.63
CA ARG A 14 -8.68 11.45 13.73
C ARG A 14 -8.22 10.22 14.52
N ARG A 15 -7.32 9.37 13.97
CA ARG A 15 -6.79 8.17 14.60
C ARG A 15 -5.48 8.48 15.36
N ALA A 16 -5.56 9.44 16.28
CA ALA A 16 -4.45 9.80 17.17
C ALA A 16 -3.98 8.62 18.05
N ASP A 17 -4.88 7.69 18.37
CA ASP A 17 -4.61 6.43 19.07
C ASP A 17 -3.62 5.56 18.30
N ARG A 18 -3.88 5.32 17.01
CA ARG A 18 -3.02 4.53 16.12
C ARG A 18 -1.69 5.24 15.88
N ARG A 19 -1.70 6.56 15.68
CA ARG A 19 -0.48 7.34 15.56
C ARG A 19 0.42 7.18 16.79
N ALA A 20 -0.12 7.37 18.00
CA ALA A 20 0.64 7.23 19.24
C ALA A 20 1.18 5.79 19.42
N ARG A 21 0.47 4.78 18.92
CA ARG A 21 0.96 3.40 18.88
C ARG A 21 2.15 3.27 17.94
N MET A 22 2.05 3.78 16.70
CA MET A 22 3.14 3.71 15.72
C MET A 22 4.40 4.43 16.20
N GLU A 23 4.26 5.57 16.86
CA GLU A 23 5.40 6.32 17.47
C GLU A 23 6.13 5.49 18.55
N ARG A 24 5.44 4.53 19.21
CA ARG A 24 6.06 3.63 20.20
C ARG A 24 6.71 2.37 19.58
N VAL A 25 6.16 1.87 18.49
CA VAL A 25 6.63 0.58 17.93
C VAL A 25 7.70 0.75 16.84
N LEU A 26 7.73 1.92 16.19
CA LEU A 26 8.76 2.20 15.19
C LEU A 26 10.08 2.59 15.87
N PRO A 27 11.24 2.21 15.29
CA PRO A 27 12.54 2.60 15.83
C PRO A 27 12.68 4.12 15.92
N ALA A 28 13.01 4.65 17.10
CA ALA A 28 13.17 6.10 17.35
C ALA A 28 14.27 6.76 16.49
N THR A 29 15.14 5.95 15.87
CA THR A 29 16.20 6.43 14.98
C THR A 29 15.76 6.61 13.54
N TRP A 30 14.53 6.21 13.22
CA TRP A 30 14.00 6.33 11.87
C TRP A 30 13.41 7.72 11.63
N ASP A 31 13.42 8.12 10.34
CA ASP A 31 12.76 9.34 9.89
C ASP A 31 11.32 9.00 9.53
N VAL A 32 10.43 9.17 10.49
CA VAL A 32 9.02 8.78 10.36
C VAL A 32 8.16 10.00 10.10
N GLN A 33 7.42 9.95 9.00
CA GLN A 33 6.47 10.99 8.62
C GLN A 33 5.07 10.39 8.55
N PHE A 34 4.12 11.01 9.24
CA PHE A 34 2.71 10.61 9.15
C PHE A 34 2.03 11.42 8.05
N THR A 35 1.44 10.74 7.08
CA THR A 35 0.65 11.38 6.03
C THR A 35 -0.81 11.40 6.45
N SER A 36 -1.18 12.47 7.14
CA SER A 36 -2.55 12.71 7.62
C SER A 36 -3.23 13.85 6.85
N ASP A 37 -2.77 14.10 5.62
CA ASP A 37 -3.25 15.23 4.81
C ASP A 37 -4.65 15.01 4.25
N TRP A 38 -5.08 13.76 4.21
CA TRP A 38 -6.42 13.35 3.82
C TRP A 38 -7.08 12.54 4.95
N ASP A 39 -8.10 13.08 5.57
CA ASP A 39 -8.86 12.38 6.62
C ASP A 39 -10.17 11.77 6.09
N GLY A 40 -10.38 11.87 4.79
CA GLY A 40 -11.60 11.43 4.12
C GLY A 40 -12.82 12.24 4.52
N PRO A 41 -13.99 11.93 3.97
CA PRO A 41 -15.22 12.52 4.46
C PRO A 41 -15.49 12.05 5.87
N MET A 42 -15.74 12.98 6.74
CA MET A 42 -16.29 12.73 8.06
C MET A 42 -17.68 12.10 7.90
N ASP A 43 -18.06 11.24 8.84
CA ASP A 43 -19.38 10.61 8.87
C ASP A 43 -20.49 11.60 8.48
N GLY A 44 -21.25 11.28 7.44
CA GLY A 44 -22.41 12.05 6.99
C GLY A 44 -22.15 13.15 5.94
N GLN A 45 -20.94 13.30 5.43
CA GLN A 45 -20.71 14.12 4.24
C GLN A 45 -20.69 13.22 2.99
N ASP A 46 -21.64 13.44 2.09
CA ASP A 46 -21.60 12.85 0.76
C ASP A 46 -20.35 13.39 0.04
N ILE A 47 -19.40 12.52 -0.25
CA ILE A 47 -18.42 12.87 -1.28
C ILE A 47 -19.11 12.70 -2.62
N ASP A 48 -19.21 13.79 -3.36
CA ASP A 48 -19.41 13.70 -4.80
C ASP A 48 -18.12 13.09 -5.40
N PRO A 49 -18.18 11.86 -5.95
CA PRO A 49 -17.02 11.24 -6.60
C PRO A 49 -16.44 12.09 -7.72
N ASP A 50 -17.23 12.99 -8.30
CA ASP A 50 -16.81 13.90 -9.36
C ASP A 50 -16.14 15.18 -8.81
N ASP A 51 -16.20 15.44 -7.50
CA ASP A 51 -15.63 16.62 -6.84
C ASP A 51 -14.47 16.27 -5.88
N LEU A 52 -13.69 15.25 -6.21
CA LEU A 52 -12.44 14.95 -5.52
C LEU A 52 -11.30 15.80 -6.11
N PRO A 53 -10.82 16.86 -5.42
CA PRO A 53 -9.80 17.74 -5.98
C PRO A 53 -8.54 16.98 -6.38
N GLY A 54 -8.25 16.96 -7.68
CA GLY A 54 -7.06 16.31 -8.22
C GLY A 54 -7.18 14.80 -8.47
N PHE A 55 -8.34 14.18 -8.17
CA PHE A 55 -8.57 12.75 -8.40
C PHE A 55 -9.84 12.52 -9.21
N LYS A 56 -9.81 11.45 -10.00
CA LYS A 56 -10.97 10.97 -10.74
C LYS A 56 -11.15 9.48 -10.48
N LEU A 57 -12.35 9.08 -10.04
CA LEU A 57 -12.67 7.67 -9.82
C LEU A 57 -12.81 6.93 -11.15
N TYR A 58 -12.25 5.71 -11.19
CA TYR A 58 -12.55 4.77 -12.27
C TYR A 58 -13.92 4.12 -12.02
N PRO A 59 -14.74 3.86 -13.06
CA PRO A 59 -15.99 3.11 -12.94
C PRO A 59 -15.73 1.69 -12.45
N TRP A 60 -15.81 1.50 -11.12
CA TRP A 60 -15.30 0.30 -10.46
C TRP A 60 -16.22 -0.92 -10.60
N ALA A 61 -17.52 -0.75 -10.33
CA ALA A 61 -18.45 -1.86 -10.25
C ALA A 61 -18.71 -2.49 -11.63
N ILE A 62 -18.53 -3.81 -11.72
CA ILE A 62 -18.84 -4.61 -12.91
C ILE A 62 -19.71 -5.81 -12.52
N PRO A 63 -20.50 -6.39 -13.44
CA PRO A 63 -21.12 -7.68 -13.21
C PRO A 63 -20.05 -8.75 -12.94
N SER A 64 -20.06 -9.36 -11.74
CA SER A 64 -19.08 -10.33 -11.31
C SER A 64 -19.58 -11.17 -10.15
N ASP A 65 -19.15 -12.44 -10.08
CA ASP A 65 -19.33 -13.28 -8.89
C ASP A 65 -18.41 -12.88 -7.73
N ASN A 66 -17.38 -12.09 -8.00
CA ASN A 66 -16.54 -11.50 -6.96
C ASN A 66 -17.31 -10.34 -6.28
N PRO A 67 -17.64 -10.46 -4.98
CA PRO A 67 -18.45 -9.46 -4.29
C PRO A 67 -17.74 -8.10 -4.14
N TRP A 68 -16.43 -8.05 -4.26
CA TRP A 68 -15.65 -6.81 -4.22
C TRP A 68 -15.75 -6.03 -5.53
N TRP A 69 -15.92 -6.72 -6.65
CA TRP A 69 -15.99 -6.09 -7.98
C TRP A 69 -17.42 -5.74 -8.41
N SER A 70 -18.43 -6.40 -7.82
CA SER A 70 -19.84 -6.18 -8.17
C SER A 70 -20.53 -5.07 -7.35
N ARG A 71 -19.83 -4.42 -6.43
CA ARG A 71 -20.32 -3.34 -5.58
C ARG A 71 -19.62 -2.00 -5.86
N PRO A 72 -20.24 -0.85 -5.51
CA PRO A 72 -19.53 0.43 -5.51
C PRO A 72 -18.31 0.43 -4.58
N LEU A 73 -17.40 1.37 -4.80
CA LEU A 73 -16.30 1.62 -3.85
C LEU A 73 -16.86 2.13 -2.52
N LYS A 74 -16.15 1.83 -1.46
CA LYS A 74 -16.34 2.48 -0.16
C LYS A 74 -15.49 3.74 -0.05
N LEU A 75 -15.97 4.71 0.69
CA LEU A 75 -15.25 5.96 0.97
C LEU A 75 -13.88 5.69 1.59
N GLY A 76 -13.77 4.70 2.47
CA GLY A 76 -12.50 4.28 3.06
C GLY A 76 -11.52 3.67 2.06
N GLU A 77 -12.00 2.98 1.02
CA GLU A 77 -11.13 2.47 -0.06
C GLU A 77 -10.53 3.63 -0.87
N ILE A 78 -11.34 4.65 -1.16
CA ILE A 78 -10.89 5.87 -1.82
C ILE A 78 -9.88 6.62 -0.94
N GLY A 79 -10.20 6.81 0.34
CA GLY A 79 -9.30 7.48 1.29
C GLY A 79 -7.97 6.75 1.45
N CYS A 80 -7.99 5.41 1.52
CA CYS A 80 -6.78 4.59 1.55
C CYS A 80 -5.93 4.81 0.29
N ALA A 81 -6.53 4.72 -0.90
CA ALA A 81 -5.85 4.91 -2.18
C ALA A 81 -5.20 6.31 -2.28
N ILE A 82 -5.93 7.37 -1.91
CA ILE A 82 -5.41 8.75 -1.89
C ILE A 82 -4.26 8.88 -0.87
N SER A 83 -4.39 8.30 0.31
CA SER A 83 -3.36 8.38 1.35
C SER A 83 -2.06 7.71 0.92
N HIS A 84 -2.13 6.55 0.26
CA HIS A 84 -0.95 5.92 -0.34
C HIS A 84 -0.32 6.77 -1.42
N TRP A 85 -1.12 7.38 -2.30
CA TRP A 85 -0.62 8.26 -3.35
C TRP A 85 0.08 9.51 -2.78
N LEU A 86 -0.47 10.10 -1.71
CA LEU A 86 0.18 11.20 -0.98
C LEU A 86 1.51 10.77 -0.34
N CYS A 87 1.60 9.55 0.23
CA CYS A 87 2.85 8.98 0.68
C CYS A 87 3.89 8.89 -0.44
N TRP A 88 3.50 8.42 -1.63
CA TRP A 88 4.40 8.34 -2.77
C TRP A 88 4.89 9.70 -3.23
N GLN A 89 4.01 10.71 -3.31
CA GLN A 89 4.40 12.07 -3.66
C GLN A 89 5.41 12.65 -2.66
N LYS A 90 5.12 12.48 -1.37
CA LYS A 90 6.00 12.96 -0.30
C LYS A 90 7.36 12.25 -0.35
N ALA A 91 7.37 10.94 -0.50
CA ALA A 91 8.60 10.16 -0.65
C ALA A 91 9.42 10.60 -1.87
N ALA A 92 8.77 10.94 -2.99
CA ALA A 92 9.45 11.45 -4.17
C ALA A 92 10.02 12.85 -3.94
N ALA A 93 9.30 13.74 -3.27
CA ALA A 93 9.79 15.07 -2.91
C ALA A 93 11.00 15.02 -1.97
N ASP A 94 11.02 14.06 -1.06
CA ASP A 94 12.13 13.82 -0.11
C ASP A 94 13.30 13.04 -0.75
N ALA A 95 13.18 12.65 -2.02
CA ALA A 95 14.15 11.79 -2.73
C ALA A 95 14.44 10.48 -2.00
N ALA A 96 13.43 9.90 -1.34
CA ALA A 96 13.56 8.66 -0.57
C ALA A 96 13.99 7.48 -1.45
N ASN A 97 14.99 6.73 -1.01
CA ASN A 97 15.47 5.54 -1.73
C ASN A 97 16.16 4.52 -0.81
N PRO A 98 15.49 3.43 -0.46
CA PRO A 98 14.06 3.19 -0.71
C PRO A 98 13.16 3.97 0.25
N ALA A 99 11.90 4.17 -0.15
CA ALA A 99 10.83 4.65 0.70
C ALA A 99 10.10 3.47 1.35
N LEU A 100 9.96 3.48 2.68
CA LEU A 100 9.13 2.54 3.42
C LEU A 100 7.75 3.14 3.65
N ILE A 101 6.71 2.48 3.18
CA ILE A 101 5.32 2.84 3.41
C ILE A 101 4.68 1.80 4.33
N LEU A 102 4.00 2.26 5.38
CA LEU A 102 3.32 1.42 6.38
C LEU A 102 1.91 1.93 6.64
N GLU A 103 0.97 1.03 6.87
CA GLU A 103 -0.32 1.37 7.48
C GLU A 103 -0.18 1.52 9.01
N ASP A 104 -1.15 2.13 9.66
CA ASP A 104 -1.04 2.51 11.08
C ASP A 104 -1.56 1.44 12.07
N ASP A 105 -2.06 0.32 11.56
CA ASP A 105 -2.56 -0.82 12.34
C ASP A 105 -1.70 -2.09 12.22
N ILE A 106 -0.43 -1.92 11.92
CA ILE A 106 0.49 -3.03 11.71
C ILE A 106 1.13 -3.56 13.00
N VAL A 107 1.61 -4.80 12.92
CA VAL A 107 2.50 -5.43 13.90
C VAL A 107 3.83 -5.73 13.21
N LEU A 108 4.93 -5.30 13.84
CA LEU A 108 6.27 -5.59 13.36
C LEU A 108 6.78 -6.91 13.95
N ALA A 109 7.44 -7.71 13.13
CA ALA A 109 8.10 -8.93 13.59
C ALA A 109 9.28 -8.60 14.53
N ASP A 110 9.64 -9.55 15.40
CA ASP A 110 10.81 -9.45 16.26
C ASP A 110 12.07 -9.13 15.45
N HIS A 111 12.90 -8.26 15.99
CA HIS A 111 14.13 -7.79 15.34
C HIS A 111 13.92 -7.20 13.94
N PHE A 112 12.76 -6.56 13.71
CA PHE A 112 12.33 -6.03 12.42
C PHE A 112 13.43 -5.30 11.66
N ALA A 113 14.07 -4.28 12.26
CA ALA A 113 15.07 -3.46 11.59
C ALA A 113 16.29 -4.28 11.08
N ALA A 114 16.78 -5.21 11.90
CA ALA A 114 17.93 -6.04 11.53
C ALA A 114 17.55 -7.05 10.42
N ARG A 115 16.37 -7.66 10.53
CA ARG A 115 15.85 -8.59 9.51
C ARG A 115 15.60 -7.87 8.19
N LEU A 116 14.99 -6.69 8.23
CA LEU A 116 14.75 -5.87 7.04
C LEU A 116 16.07 -5.51 6.34
N GLN A 117 17.08 -5.04 7.09
CA GLN A 117 18.40 -4.74 6.54
C GLN A 117 19.03 -5.96 5.84
N SER A 118 18.92 -7.13 6.46
CA SER A 118 19.42 -8.37 5.89
C SER A 118 18.69 -8.77 4.60
N CYS A 119 17.36 -8.63 4.59
CA CYS A 119 16.53 -8.91 3.41
C CYS A 119 16.84 -7.93 2.27
N LEU A 120 16.96 -6.65 2.56
CA LEU A 120 17.31 -5.63 1.56
C LEU A 120 18.70 -5.90 0.94
N THR A 121 19.69 -6.22 1.75
CA THR A 121 21.01 -6.58 1.25
C THR A 121 20.93 -7.76 0.28
N ARG A 122 20.19 -8.81 0.66
CA ARG A 122 19.99 -9.99 -0.19
C ARG A 122 19.24 -9.65 -1.48
N LEU A 123 18.19 -8.84 -1.40
CA LEU A 123 17.42 -8.40 -2.57
C LEU A 123 18.30 -7.62 -3.54
N TRP A 124 19.10 -6.66 -3.05
CA TRP A 124 20.03 -5.89 -3.88
C TRP A 124 21.08 -6.76 -4.58
N MET A 125 21.53 -7.83 -3.92
CA MET A 125 22.45 -8.79 -4.53
C MET A 125 21.77 -9.68 -5.58
N THR A 126 20.48 -9.92 -5.46
CA THR A 126 19.69 -10.78 -6.35
C THR A 126 19.18 -10.01 -7.57
N ASP A 127 18.59 -8.84 -7.35
CA ASP A 127 18.14 -7.94 -8.40
C ASP A 127 18.35 -6.47 -7.96
N PRO A 128 19.40 -5.80 -8.45
CA PRO A 128 19.65 -4.39 -8.13
C PRO A 128 18.61 -3.43 -8.76
N HIS A 129 17.71 -3.94 -9.59
CA HIS A 129 16.68 -3.17 -10.29
C HIS A 129 15.26 -3.46 -9.77
N TRP A 130 15.15 -4.00 -8.55
CA TRP A 130 13.84 -4.21 -7.93
C TRP A 130 13.09 -2.88 -7.78
N ASP A 131 11.75 -2.93 -7.83
CA ASP A 131 10.90 -1.74 -7.72
C ASP A 131 10.06 -1.76 -6.45
N LEU A 132 9.50 -2.92 -6.10
CA LEU A 132 8.60 -3.11 -4.96
C LEU A 132 9.05 -4.30 -4.12
N LEU A 133 9.04 -4.14 -2.78
CA LEU A 133 9.20 -5.24 -1.83
C LEU A 133 8.08 -5.18 -0.80
N TYR A 134 7.15 -6.12 -0.84
CA TYR A 134 6.18 -6.31 0.24
C TYR A 134 6.85 -6.86 1.49
N LEU A 135 6.59 -6.22 2.61
CA LEU A 135 6.96 -6.69 3.96
C LEU A 135 5.81 -7.45 4.61
N GLY A 136 4.57 -7.14 4.21
CA GLY A 136 3.36 -7.81 4.60
C GLY A 136 2.22 -7.53 3.64
N ARG A 137 1.47 -8.56 3.32
CA ARG A 137 0.33 -8.56 2.41
C ARG A 137 -0.57 -9.76 2.74
N TRP A 138 -1.74 -9.84 2.14
CA TRP A 138 -2.62 -11.00 2.23
C TRP A 138 -2.63 -11.75 0.88
N PRO A 139 -1.91 -12.87 0.73
CA PRO A 139 -1.95 -13.68 -0.49
C PRO A 139 -3.36 -14.23 -0.74
N LEU A 140 -3.85 -14.11 -1.97
CA LEU A 140 -5.16 -14.64 -2.39
C LEU A 140 -5.05 -15.94 -3.17
N ASP A 141 -3.88 -16.20 -3.72
CA ASP A 141 -3.55 -17.42 -4.43
C ASP A 141 -2.26 -18.04 -3.88
N HIS A 142 -1.86 -19.18 -4.42
CA HIS A 142 -0.62 -19.87 -4.07
C HIS A 142 0.43 -19.75 -5.19
N GLU A 143 0.38 -18.68 -5.96
CA GLU A 143 1.26 -18.47 -7.12
C GLU A 143 2.58 -17.80 -6.78
N ASP A 144 2.89 -17.64 -5.51
CA ASP A 144 4.19 -17.16 -5.05
C ASP A 144 5.32 -18.07 -5.55
N ARG A 145 6.30 -17.46 -6.21
CA ARG A 145 7.43 -18.20 -6.75
C ARG A 145 8.71 -17.84 -5.97
N ALA A 146 9.31 -18.86 -5.36
CA ALA A 146 10.54 -18.68 -4.59
C ALA A 146 11.67 -18.09 -5.45
N VAL A 147 12.39 -17.11 -4.89
CA VAL A 147 13.55 -16.49 -5.50
C VAL A 147 14.80 -16.87 -4.71
N THR A 148 14.94 -16.40 -3.48
CA THR A 148 16.07 -16.72 -2.59
C THR A 148 15.74 -16.39 -1.15
N GLY A 149 16.14 -17.22 -0.22
CA GLY A 149 16.22 -16.94 1.21
C GLY A 149 15.05 -16.16 1.84
N GLY A 150 13.80 -16.60 1.61
CA GLY A 150 12.61 -15.93 2.12
C GLY A 150 12.16 -14.73 1.27
N ILE A 151 12.67 -14.60 0.04
CA ILE A 151 12.20 -13.64 -0.96
C ILE A 151 11.46 -14.42 -2.05
N VAL A 152 10.28 -13.96 -2.43
CA VAL A 152 9.44 -14.56 -3.46
C VAL A 152 9.02 -13.50 -4.49
N HIS A 153 8.69 -13.90 -5.70
CA HIS A 153 7.84 -13.11 -6.59
C HIS A 153 6.39 -13.29 -6.13
N PRO A 154 5.67 -12.22 -5.79
CA PRO A 154 4.32 -12.33 -5.26
C PRO A 154 3.32 -12.70 -6.35
N GLY A 155 2.37 -13.57 -6.01
CA GLY A 155 1.12 -13.76 -6.72
C GLY A 155 0.10 -12.68 -6.36
N TYR A 156 -1.18 -12.91 -6.71
CA TYR A 156 -2.25 -11.97 -6.42
C TYR A 156 -2.47 -11.81 -4.92
N SER A 157 -2.54 -10.58 -4.47
CA SER A 157 -2.60 -10.26 -3.05
C SER A 157 -3.43 -9.03 -2.78
N TYR A 158 -4.10 -9.03 -1.63
CA TYR A 158 -4.73 -7.85 -1.05
C TYR A 158 -3.88 -7.28 0.08
N CYS A 159 -4.27 -6.12 0.53
CA CYS A 159 -3.72 -5.36 1.62
C CYS A 159 -2.29 -4.87 1.38
N THR A 160 -2.08 -3.67 1.80
CA THR A 160 -0.83 -2.92 1.64
C THR A 160 -0.21 -2.58 2.99
N PHE A 161 -0.23 -3.54 3.94
CA PHE A 161 0.19 -3.36 5.33
C PHE A 161 1.54 -2.66 5.46
N GLY A 162 2.50 -3.05 4.63
CA GLY A 162 3.81 -2.45 4.61
C GLY A 162 4.62 -2.92 3.42
N TYR A 163 5.25 -1.99 2.75
CA TYR A 163 6.09 -2.24 1.57
C TYR A 163 7.14 -1.17 1.38
N LEU A 164 8.18 -1.52 0.61
CA LEU A 164 9.16 -0.56 0.14
C LEU A 164 9.01 -0.33 -1.37
N LEU A 165 9.24 0.90 -1.76
CA LEU A 165 9.46 1.29 -3.16
C LEU A 165 10.90 1.78 -3.34
N SER A 166 11.59 1.26 -4.34
CA SER A 166 12.83 1.87 -4.81
C SER A 166 12.56 3.21 -5.49
N ALA A 167 13.59 3.99 -5.80
CA ALA A 167 13.40 5.23 -6.55
C ALA A 167 12.79 5.01 -7.95
N SER A 168 13.04 3.86 -8.59
CA SER A 168 12.39 3.51 -9.86
C SER A 168 10.94 3.10 -9.66
N GLY A 169 10.65 2.28 -8.66
CA GLY A 169 9.30 1.87 -8.30
C GLY A 169 8.42 3.08 -7.95
N LEU A 170 8.96 4.01 -7.16
CA LEU A 170 8.26 5.23 -6.78
C LEU A 170 7.91 6.09 -8.01
N ARG A 171 8.86 6.28 -8.93
CA ARG A 171 8.57 6.97 -10.21
C ARG A 171 7.53 6.23 -11.03
N THR A 172 7.56 4.91 -11.04
CA THR A 172 6.60 4.10 -11.80
C THR A 172 5.19 4.30 -11.29
N VAL A 173 4.93 4.14 -9.98
CA VAL A 173 3.58 4.29 -9.42
C VAL A 173 3.02 5.70 -9.61
N LEU A 174 3.86 6.74 -9.50
CA LEU A 174 3.46 8.13 -9.71
C LEU A 174 3.17 8.48 -11.18
N ASN A 175 3.79 7.78 -12.13
CA ASN A 175 3.62 8.05 -13.56
C ASN A 175 2.60 7.12 -14.25
N CYS A 176 1.89 6.29 -13.51
CA CYS A 176 0.84 5.42 -14.06
C CYS A 176 -0.50 6.14 -14.26
N GLY A 177 -0.65 7.38 -13.76
CA GLY A 177 -1.91 8.13 -13.87
C GLY A 177 -2.98 7.65 -12.89
N PHE A 178 -2.56 7.12 -11.74
CA PHE A 178 -3.45 6.60 -10.70
C PHE A 178 -4.46 7.65 -10.23
N GLU A 179 -4.06 8.92 -10.12
CA GLU A 179 -4.92 10.04 -9.76
C GLU A 179 -6.04 10.32 -10.77
N ARG A 180 -5.86 9.89 -12.03
CA ARG A 180 -6.81 10.11 -13.12
C ARG A 180 -7.83 8.99 -13.30
N ALA A 181 -7.59 7.85 -12.65
CA ALA A 181 -8.46 6.68 -12.72
C ALA A 181 -8.33 5.86 -11.43
N LEU A 182 -8.67 6.47 -10.29
CA LEU A 182 -8.48 5.92 -8.96
C LEU A 182 -9.30 4.64 -8.76
N ILE A 183 -8.62 3.60 -8.31
CA ILE A 183 -9.17 2.30 -7.88
C ILE A 183 -8.62 1.97 -6.48
N PRO A 184 -9.10 0.92 -5.81
CA PRO A 184 -8.46 0.45 -4.58
C PRO A 184 -6.96 0.22 -4.78
N VAL A 185 -6.13 0.69 -3.84
CA VAL A 185 -4.67 0.60 -3.94
C VAL A 185 -4.17 -0.84 -3.97
N ASP A 186 -4.87 -1.74 -3.31
CA ASP A 186 -4.60 -3.18 -3.27
C ASP A 186 -5.03 -3.95 -4.54
N GLU A 187 -5.68 -3.28 -5.48
CA GLU A 187 -5.90 -3.74 -6.85
C GLU A 187 -4.92 -3.05 -7.83
N PHE A 188 -4.61 -1.78 -7.58
CA PHE A 188 -3.68 -1.02 -8.41
C PHE A 188 -2.26 -1.59 -8.38
N ILE A 189 -1.70 -1.83 -7.18
CA ILE A 189 -0.32 -2.32 -7.07
C ILE A 189 -0.15 -3.70 -7.71
N PRO A 190 -1.02 -4.71 -7.49
CA PRO A 190 -0.94 -5.99 -8.18
C PRO A 190 -1.01 -5.89 -9.71
N ALA A 191 -1.85 -5.03 -10.25
CA ALA A 191 -1.93 -4.84 -11.71
C ALA A 191 -0.58 -4.43 -12.32
N LEU A 192 0.26 -3.73 -11.57
CA LEU A 192 1.57 -3.28 -12.04
C LEU A 192 2.65 -4.38 -12.08
N TYR A 193 2.44 -5.55 -11.48
CA TYR A 193 3.47 -6.61 -11.48
C TYR A 193 3.00 -7.99 -11.95
N MET A 194 1.71 -8.24 -11.98
CA MET A 194 1.17 -9.52 -12.41
C MET A 194 0.07 -9.37 -13.46
N ASP A 195 -0.44 -10.48 -14.01
CA ASP A 195 -1.62 -10.49 -14.86
C ASP A 195 -2.86 -10.36 -13.99
N HIS A 196 -3.45 -9.18 -13.98
CA HIS A 196 -4.59 -8.87 -13.14
C HIS A 196 -5.84 -9.62 -13.63
N PRO A 197 -6.67 -10.23 -12.73
CA PRO A 197 -7.87 -10.98 -13.12
C PRO A 197 -8.93 -10.13 -13.85
N ARG A 198 -8.91 -8.81 -13.66
CA ARG A 198 -9.75 -7.86 -14.37
C ARG A 198 -9.00 -7.30 -15.57
N GLU A 199 -9.41 -7.68 -16.77
CA GLU A 199 -8.79 -7.25 -18.04
C GLU A 199 -8.86 -5.73 -18.24
N ASP A 200 -9.94 -5.06 -17.78
CA ASP A 200 -10.09 -3.61 -17.84
C ASP A 200 -9.05 -2.89 -16.96
N ILE A 201 -8.79 -3.41 -15.76
CA ILE A 201 -7.75 -2.89 -14.86
C ILE A 201 -6.36 -3.17 -15.44
N GLN A 202 -6.13 -4.38 -15.97
CA GLN A 202 -4.84 -4.71 -16.61
C GLN A 202 -4.56 -3.82 -17.83
N SER A 203 -5.58 -3.49 -18.61
CA SER A 203 -5.45 -2.59 -19.75
C SER A 203 -5.14 -1.15 -19.32
N LEU A 204 -5.73 -0.71 -18.20
CA LEU A 204 -5.51 0.61 -17.63
C LEU A 204 -4.12 0.71 -16.98
N TYR A 205 -3.71 -0.33 -16.27
CA TYR A 205 -2.45 -0.40 -15.52
C TYR A 205 -1.60 -1.59 -15.96
N PRO A 206 -0.87 -1.48 -17.09
CA PRO A 206 -0.02 -2.56 -17.58
C PRO A 206 1.17 -2.80 -16.64
N LYS A 207 1.66 -4.04 -16.63
CA LYS A 207 2.81 -4.45 -15.81
C LYS A 207 4.05 -3.58 -16.07
N ARG A 208 4.63 -3.04 -15.00
CA ARG A 208 5.80 -2.14 -15.02
C ARG A 208 6.72 -2.30 -13.82
N LEU A 209 6.30 -3.02 -12.77
CA LEU A 209 7.08 -3.20 -11.55
C LEU A 209 7.75 -4.58 -11.49
N ARG A 210 8.98 -4.57 -11.04
CA ARG A 210 9.68 -5.77 -10.55
C ARG A 210 9.36 -5.92 -9.07
N ALA A 211 8.43 -6.79 -8.75
CA ALA A 211 7.90 -6.96 -7.41
C ALA A 211 8.44 -8.21 -6.72
N TYR A 212 8.67 -8.03 -5.43
CA TYR A 212 9.11 -9.06 -4.49
C TYR A 212 8.26 -8.99 -3.22
N ALA A 213 8.24 -10.09 -2.48
CA ALA A 213 7.63 -10.16 -1.16
C ALA A 213 8.49 -10.98 -0.21
N LEU A 214 8.33 -10.74 1.09
CA LEU A 214 8.98 -11.55 2.12
C LEU A 214 8.07 -12.67 2.58
N GLU A 215 8.63 -13.87 2.65
CA GLU A 215 7.99 -15.06 3.22
C GLU A 215 8.96 -15.77 4.18
N PRO A 216 8.68 -15.81 5.50
CA PRO A 216 7.52 -15.22 6.18
C PRO A 216 7.56 -13.67 6.23
N PRO A 217 6.40 -13.00 6.36
CA PRO A 217 6.32 -11.55 6.39
C PRO A 217 7.02 -10.94 7.60
N LEU A 218 7.47 -9.70 7.48
CA LEU A 218 8.00 -8.88 8.58
C LEU A 218 6.95 -7.94 9.18
N VAL A 219 5.86 -7.75 8.47
CA VAL A 219 4.74 -6.89 8.86
C VAL A 219 3.45 -7.69 8.74
N THR A 220 2.64 -7.67 9.78
CA THR A 220 1.27 -8.19 9.78
C THR A 220 0.32 -7.11 10.25
N GLN A 221 -0.98 -7.34 10.17
CA GLN A 221 -2.00 -6.40 10.64
C GLN A 221 -2.48 -6.81 12.03
N LEU A 222 -2.83 -5.84 12.85
CA LEU A 222 -3.55 -6.08 14.10
C LEU A 222 -4.89 -6.77 13.79
N PRO A 223 -5.38 -7.63 14.71
CA PRO A 223 -6.73 -8.17 14.61
C PRO A 223 -7.75 -7.03 14.48
N LYS A 224 -8.75 -7.21 13.60
CA LYS A 224 -9.77 -6.17 13.34
C LYS A 224 -10.63 -5.82 14.54
N ASP A 225 -10.82 -6.75 15.47
CA ASP A 225 -11.51 -6.55 16.74
C ASP A 225 -10.71 -5.66 17.71
N GLU A 226 -9.39 -5.58 17.57
CA GLU A 226 -8.53 -4.69 18.36
C GLU A 226 -8.36 -3.32 17.70
N ALA A 227 -8.10 -3.29 16.39
CA ALA A 227 -7.79 -2.06 15.66
C ALA A 227 -9.02 -1.34 15.12
N GLY A 228 -10.11 -2.08 14.86
CA GLY A 228 -11.20 -1.62 13.98
C GLY A 228 -10.75 -1.53 12.53
N SER A 229 -11.68 -1.18 11.64
CA SER A 229 -11.37 -0.91 10.23
C SER A 229 -12.14 0.32 9.76
N ASP A 230 -11.41 1.41 9.54
CA ASP A 230 -11.99 2.65 8.98
C ASP A 230 -12.48 2.43 7.54
N THR A 231 -11.83 1.55 6.79
CA THR A 231 -12.21 1.20 5.42
C THR A 231 -13.49 0.37 5.38
N GLU A 232 -13.56 -0.70 6.17
CA GLU A 232 -14.73 -1.60 6.16
C GLU A 232 -15.97 -0.97 6.79
N ALA A 233 -15.80 -0.11 7.79
CA ALA A 233 -16.89 0.61 8.45
C ALA A 233 -17.44 1.78 7.62
N SER A 234 -16.74 2.20 6.56
CA SER A 234 -17.14 3.35 5.76
C SER A 234 -18.34 3.06 4.85
N ALA A 235 -19.08 4.11 4.49
CA ALA A 235 -20.18 4.03 3.56
C ALA A 235 -19.71 3.76 2.13
N PHE A 236 -20.62 3.23 1.30
CA PHE A 236 -20.42 3.16 -0.15
C PHE A 236 -20.57 4.55 -0.77
N VAL A 237 -19.85 4.77 -1.86
CA VAL A 237 -20.02 5.96 -2.69
C VAL A 237 -21.43 5.95 -3.25
N ALA A 238 -22.16 7.05 -3.07
CA ALA A 238 -23.46 7.25 -3.72
C ALA A 238 -23.26 7.28 -5.24
N ARG A 239 -24.15 6.59 -5.96
CA ARG A 239 -24.17 6.59 -7.44
C ARG A 239 -24.95 7.78 -7.95
#